data_4df099cf84ffedc08019bd6560307aac
#
_entry.id   4df099cf84ffedc08019bd6560307aac
#
_cell.length_a   1.000
_cell.length_b   1.000
_cell.length_c   1.000
_cell.angle_alpha   90.00
_cell.angle_beta   90.00
_cell.angle_gamma   90.00
#
_symmetry.space_group_name_H-M   'P 1'
#
loop_
_entity.id
_entity.type
_entity.pdbx_description
1 polymer ?
#
loop_
_entity_poly.entity_id
_entity_poly.type
_entity_poly.pdbx_seq_one_letter_code
_entity_poly.pdbx_strand_id
1 'polypeptide(L)'
;DWNGFVQGLAQTRWGWVALFVVASLSALLFRTLRWRDMLRPVDDGVRTLDTWDAVNVGSLANIGLPGVGELLRCALVGRDRRNYGKFLGTMVMERIWDVLAILLIILLALALKWKAFGGFLKENILASGGVSGNIRPGLVLAAAALIVLALGLLCWRLRERNRLAGKVWKAVESIFQGAKSTLKMKNKFSFALYTALIWLS
;
A
#
# COMPACT_ATOMS: atom_id res chain seq x y z
N ASP A 1 28.97 7.31 23.32
CA ASP A 1 29.98 6.34 23.80
C ASP A 1 30.59 5.60 22.60
N TRP A 2 31.68 6.19 22.02
CA TRP A 2 32.32 5.69 20.81
C TRP A 2 32.86 4.28 20.97
N ASN A 3 33.41 3.97 22.15
CA ASN A 3 33.98 2.65 22.43
C ASN A 3 32.87 1.57 22.48
N GLY A 4 31.71 1.87 23.03
CA GLY A 4 30.56 0.95 23.02
C GLY A 4 30.05 0.68 21.59
N PHE A 5 30.04 1.69 20.73
CA PHE A 5 29.70 1.53 19.31
C PHE A 5 30.67 0.63 18.55
N VAL A 6 31.98 0.82 18.73
CA VAL A 6 33.01 0.01 18.08
C VAL A 6 32.97 -1.43 18.56
N GLN A 7 32.76 -1.66 19.87
CA GLN A 7 32.59 -3.02 20.43
C GLN A 7 31.32 -3.70 19.89
N GLY A 8 30.21 -2.97 19.77
CA GLY A 8 28.98 -3.48 19.16
C GLY A 8 29.17 -3.90 17.70
N LEU A 9 29.92 -3.10 16.92
CA LEU A 9 30.29 -3.43 15.54
C LEU A 9 31.16 -4.70 15.45
N ALA A 10 32.13 -4.84 16.35
CA ALA A 10 33.02 -6.02 16.38
C ALA A 10 32.28 -7.32 16.75
N GLN A 11 31.22 -7.23 17.56
CA GLN A 11 30.38 -8.37 17.94
C GLN A 11 29.25 -8.65 16.95
N THR A 12 29.07 -7.81 15.94
CA THR A 12 28.00 -7.96 14.95
C THR A 12 28.25 -9.18 14.08
N ARG A 13 27.25 -10.04 13.97
CA ARG A 13 27.26 -11.19 13.05
C ARG A 13 27.01 -10.72 11.61
N TRP A 14 28.05 -10.35 10.93
CA TRP A 14 28.00 -9.79 9.56
C TRP A 14 27.22 -10.64 8.55
N GLY A 15 27.16 -11.97 8.77
CA GLY A 15 26.36 -12.88 7.95
C GLY A 15 24.85 -12.53 7.98
N TRP A 16 24.31 -12.17 9.16
CA TRP A 16 22.92 -11.74 9.29
C TRP A 16 22.66 -10.36 8.66
N VAL A 17 23.65 -9.47 8.78
CA VAL A 17 23.57 -8.15 8.13
C VAL A 17 23.55 -8.31 6.61
N ALA A 18 24.43 -9.16 6.05
CA ALA A 18 24.44 -9.45 4.62
C ALA A 18 23.12 -10.08 4.16
N LEU A 19 22.57 -11.03 4.93
CA LEU A 19 21.27 -11.64 4.63
C LEU A 19 20.15 -10.60 4.64
N PHE A 20 20.13 -9.72 5.64
CA PHE A 20 19.14 -8.63 5.72
C PHE A 20 19.23 -7.67 4.53
N VAL A 21 20.44 -7.30 4.10
CA VAL A 21 20.64 -6.44 2.93
C VAL A 21 20.12 -7.12 1.66
N VAL A 22 20.44 -8.40 1.45
CA VAL A 22 19.97 -9.17 0.29
C VAL A 22 18.45 -9.29 0.31
N ALA A 23 17.84 -9.60 1.46
CA ALA A 23 16.39 -9.68 1.61
C ALA A 23 15.73 -8.33 1.31
N SER A 24 16.28 -7.23 1.83
CA SER A 24 15.75 -5.88 1.60
C SER A 24 15.82 -5.46 0.13
N LEU A 25 16.94 -5.75 -0.54
CA LEU A 25 17.10 -5.45 -1.97
C LEU A 25 16.15 -6.30 -2.83
N SER A 26 15.97 -7.59 -2.49
CA SER A 26 15.03 -8.46 -3.17
C SER A 26 13.58 -7.99 -2.97
N ALA A 27 13.20 -7.55 -1.77
CA ALA A 27 11.88 -6.96 -1.52
C ALA A 27 11.63 -5.71 -2.37
N LEU A 28 12.61 -4.81 -2.48
CA LEU A 28 12.53 -3.63 -3.35
C LEU A 28 12.37 -4.02 -4.82
N LEU A 29 13.11 -5.03 -5.28
CA LEU A 29 13.01 -5.55 -6.64
C LEU A 29 11.62 -6.12 -6.93
N PHE A 30 11.09 -6.98 -6.04
CA PHE A 30 9.76 -7.56 -6.21
C PHE A 30 8.66 -6.49 -6.14
N ARG A 31 8.79 -5.48 -5.28
CA ARG A 31 7.89 -4.33 -5.24
C ARG A 31 7.91 -3.56 -6.57
N THR A 32 9.07 -3.33 -7.13
CA THR A 32 9.25 -2.67 -8.44
C THR A 32 8.57 -3.45 -9.56
N LEU A 33 8.83 -4.76 -9.64
CA LEU A 33 8.27 -5.63 -10.68
C LEU A 33 6.75 -5.72 -10.54
N ARG A 34 6.23 -5.87 -9.32
CA ARG A 34 4.80 -5.86 -9.03
C ARG A 34 4.13 -4.57 -9.50
N TRP A 35 4.70 -3.42 -9.14
CA TRP A 35 4.13 -2.13 -9.51
C TRP A 35 4.21 -1.88 -11.02
N ARG A 36 5.30 -2.26 -11.67
CA ARG A 36 5.42 -2.20 -13.13
C ARG A 36 4.31 -3.00 -13.83
N ASP A 37 4.00 -4.20 -13.35
CA ASP A 37 2.93 -5.02 -13.92
C ASP A 37 1.54 -4.35 -13.77
N MET A 38 1.35 -3.55 -12.72
CA MET A 38 0.15 -2.73 -12.53
C MET A 38 0.12 -1.48 -13.43
N LEU A 39 1.28 -0.93 -13.80
CA LEU A 39 1.40 0.25 -14.65
C LEU A 39 1.22 -0.07 -16.13
N ARG A 40 1.66 -1.24 -16.59
CA ARG A 40 1.60 -1.66 -18.00
C ARG A 40 0.22 -1.53 -18.66
N PRO A 41 -0.91 -1.87 -18.02
CA PRO A 41 -2.22 -1.65 -18.63
C PRO A 41 -2.60 -0.18 -18.80
N VAL A 42 -1.90 0.74 -18.13
CA VAL A 42 -2.10 2.20 -18.22
C VAL A 42 -1.18 2.79 -19.28
N ASP A 43 0.07 2.33 -19.32
CA ASP A 43 1.10 2.79 -20.23
C ASP A 43 2.12 1.66 -20.49
N ASP A 44 2.09 1.08 -21.69
CA ASP A 44 2.99 0.00 -22.11
C ASP A 44 4.46 0.47 -22.26
N GLY A 45 4.69 1.79 -22.36
CA GLY A 45 6.02 2.38 -22.50
C GLY A 45 6.83 2.43 -21.20
N VAL A 46 6.25 2.08 -20.05
CA VAL A 46 6.93 2.11 -18.75
C VAL A 46 8.01 1.04 -18.66
N ARG A 47 9.27 1.50 -18.53
CA ARG A 47 10.44 0.61 -18.40
C ARG A 47 10.65 0.20 -16.95
N THR A 48 11.26 -0.98 -16.75
CA THR A 48 11.60 -1.48 -15.41
C THR A 48 12.53 -0.54 -14.65
N LEU A 49 13.51 0.07 -15.35
CA LEU A 49 14.46 0.99 -14.74
C LEU A 49 13.77 2.26 -14.25
N ASP A 50 12.88 2.86 -15.06
CA ASP A 50 12.12 4.05 -14.64
C ASP A 50 11.26 3.76 -13.39
N THR A 51 10.69 2.54 -13.32
CA THR A 51 9.90 2.09 -12.16
C THR A 51 10.80 1.85 -10.94
N TRP A 52 11.98 1.27 -11.14
CA TRP A 52 12.97 1.03 -10.09
C TRP A 52 13.44 2.35 -9.47
N ASP A 53 13.84 3.31 -10.30
CA ASP A 53 14.29 4.63 -9.84
C ASP A 53 13.16 5.34 -9.08
N ALA A 54 11.93 5.30 -9.60
CA ALA A 54 10.78 5.91 -8.94
C ALA A 54 10.47 5.29 -7.57
N VAL A 55 10.55 3.95 -7.45
CA VAL A 55 10.33 3.25 -6.17
C VAL A 55 11.41 3.61 -5.16
N ASN A 56 12.68 3.66 -5.57
CA ASN A 56 13.78 4.01 -4.67
C ASN A 56 13.69 5.47 -4.21
N VAL A 57 13.48 6.42 -5.12
CA VAL A 57 13.31 7.84 -4.79
C VAL A 57 12.08 8.03 -3.90
N GLY A 58 10.97 7.34 -4.20
CA GLY A 58 9.77 7.38 -3.36
C GLY A 58 10.03 6.83 -1.95
N SER A 59 10.78 5.73 -1.82
CA SER A 59 11.15 5.16 -0.53
C SER A 59 12.01 6.10 0.30
N LEU A 60 13.00 6.77 -0.33
CA LEU A 60 13.82 7.79 0.32
C LEU A 60 12.98 9.00 0.78
N ALA A 61 12.08 9.48 -0.07
CA ALA A 61 11.21 10.61 0.27
C ALA A 61 10.26 10.29 1.45
N ASN A 62 9.81 9.04 1.57
CA ASN A 62 8.98 8.60 2.70
C ASN A 62 9.72 8.58 4.04
N ILE A 63 11.05 8.55 4.07
CA ILE A 63 11.84 8.70 5.30
C ILE A 63 11.69 10.12 5.85
N GLY A 64 11.69 11.13 4.97
CA GLY A 64 11.54 12.52 5.38
C GLY A 64 10.09 12.93 5.66
N LEU A 65 9.19 12.58 4.76
CA LEU A 65 7.76 12.94 4.80
C LEU A 65 6.90 11.73 4.41
N PRO A 66 6.29 11.04 5.39
CA PRO A 66 5.44 9.89 5.14
C PRO A 66 4.29 10.20 4.16
N GLY A 67 4.14 9.36 3.12
CA GLY A 67 3.12 9.51 2.09
C GLY A 67 3.51 10.36 0.87
N VAL A 68 4.49 11.27 0.99
CA VAL A 68 4.96 12.09 -0.15
C VAL A 68 5.70 11.25 -1.17
N GLY A 69 6.45 10.25 -0.74
CA GLY A 69 7.18 9.36 -1.64
C GLY A 69 6.28 8.62 -2.62
N GLU A 70 5.06 8.33 -2.23
CA GLU A 70 4.08 7.66 -3.09
C GLU A 70 3.59 8.57 -4.22
N LEU A 71 3.38 9.84 -3.93
CA LEU A 71 3.05 10.84 -4.94
C LEU A 71 4.22 11.10 -5.88
N LEU A 72 5.44 11.19 -5.34
CA LEU A 72 6.67 11.40 -6.12
C LEU A 72 6.94 10.26 -7.08
N ARG A 73 6.79 9.00 -6.66
CA ARG A 73 7.01 7.86 -7.56
C ARG A 73 6.04 7.86 -8.74
N CYS A 74 4.79 8.28 -8.54
CA CYS A 74 3.81 8.43 -9.64
C CYS A 74 4.20 9.57 -10.58
N ALA A 75 4.77 10.66 -10.06
CA ALA A 75 5.22 11.79 -10.85
C ALA A 75 6.47 11.47 -11.69
N LEU A 76 7.38 10.66 -11.15
CA LEU A 76 8.63 10.26 -11.82
C LEU A 76 8.38 9.31 -12.99
N VAL A 77 7.49 8.34 -12.82
CA VAL A 77 7.12 7.41 -13.89
C VAL A 77 6.26 8.08 -14.94
N GLY A 78 5.38 8.99 -14.53
CA GLY A 78 4.49 9.73 -15.41
C GLY A 78 5.20 10.87 -16.12
N ARG A 79 6.09 10.57 -17.09
CA ARG A 79 6.74 11.59 -17.94
C ARG A 79 5.72 12.53 -18.59
N ASP A 80 4.52 12.01 -18.91
CA ASP A 80 3.38 12.78 -19.39
C ASP A 80 2.39 13.00 -18.23
N ARG A 81 2.17 14.27 -17.85
CA ARG A 81 1.18 14.67 -16.82
C ARG A 81 -0.23 14.15 -17.09
N ARG A 82 -0.52 13.71 -18.32
CA ARG A 82 -1.81 13.18 -18.75
C ARG A 82 -2.22 11.88 -18.03
N ASN A 83 -1.25 11.03 -17.67
CA ASN A 83 -1.49 9.73 -17.05
C ASN A 83 -1.28 9.73 -15.52
N TYR A 84 -0.87 10.85 -14.92
CA TYR A 84 -0.60 10.96 -13.49
C TYR A 84 -1.76 10.46 -12.60
N GLY A 85 -2.99 10.88 -12.90
CA GLY A 85 -4.17 10.43 -12.15
C GLY A 85 -4.42 8.92 -12.27
N LYS A 86 -4.13 8.31 -13.42
CA LYS A 86 -4.23 6.85 -13.60
C LYS A 86 -3.14 6.12 -12.81
N PHE A 87 -1.92 6.66 -12.73
CA PHE A 87 -0.84 6.10 -11.92
C PHE A 87 -1.17 6.19 -10.42
N LEU A 88 -1.77 7.29 -9.96
CA LEU A 88 -2.32 7.35 -8.59
C LEU A 88 -3.38 6.27 -8.35
N GLY A 89 -4.22 5.98 -9.34
CA GLY A 89 -5.20 4.89 -9.26
C GLY A 89 -4.56 3.52 -9.09
N THR A 90 -3.45 3.23 -9.79
CA THR A 90 -2.70 1.99 -9.58
C THR A 90 -2.10 1.89 -8.19
N MET A 91 -1.63 3.01 -7.63
CA MET A 91 -1.09 3.08 -6.28
C MET A 91 -2.18 2.80 -5.21
N VAL A 92 -3.36 3.38 -5.37
CA VAL A 92 -4.51 3.08 -4.50
C VAL A 92 -4.85 1.59 -4.55
N MET A 93 -4.85 1.01 -5.75
CA MET A 93 -5.11 -0.42 -5.92
C MET A 93 -4.02 -1.29 -5.30
N GLU A 94 -2.75 -0.86 -5.35
CA GLU A 94 -1.64 -1.51 -4.63
C GLU A 94 -1.93 -1.60 -3.13
N ARG A 95 -2.41 -0.51 -2.50
CA ARG A 95 -2.79 -0.51 -1.09
C ARG A 95 -3.96 -1.45 -0.78
N ILE A 96 -4.94 -1.50 -1.65
CA ILE A 96 -6.08 -2.44 -1.50
C ILE A 96 -5.57 -3.88 -1.50
N TRP A 97 -4.67 -4.23 -2.43
CA TRP A 97 -4.08 -5.57 -2.48
C TRP A 97 -3.22 -5.89 -1.25
N ASP A 98 -2.46 -4.92 -0.74
CA ASP A 98 -1.66 -5.10 0.48
C ASP A 98 -2.58 -5.37 1.70
N VAL A 99 -3.68 -4.62 1.84
CA VAL A 99 -4.68 -4.87 2.90
C VAL A 99 -5.32 -6.24 2.76
N LEU A 100 -5.68 -6.67 1.55
CA LEU A 100 -6.23 -8.00 1.31
C LEU A 100 -5.22 -9.11 1.66
N ALA A 101 -3.93 -8.92 1.37
CA ALA A 101 -2.87 -9.84 1.74
C ALA A 101 -2.73 -9.95 3.26
N ILE A 102 -2.75 -8.83 3.99
CA ILE A 102 -2.72 -8.81 5.46
C ILE A 102 -3.93 -9.57 6.02
N LEU A 103 -5.13 -9.29 5.53
CA LEU A 103 -6.34 -9.97 5.97
C LEU A 103 -6.25 -11.48 5.74
N LEU A 104 -5.73 -11.89 4.59
CA LEU A 104 -5.53 -13.31 4.28
C LEU A 104 -4.54 -13.96 5.26
N ILE A 105 -3.41 -13.30 5.57
CA ILE A 105 -2.43 -13.80 6.52
C ILE A 105 -3.04 -13.92 7.92
N ILE A 106 -3.81 -12.93 8.38
CA ILE A 106 -4.51 -12.96 9.66
C ILE A 106 -5.50 -14.12 9.70
N LEU A 107 -6.30 -14.31 8.65
CA LEU A 107 -7.27 -15.42 8.57
C LEU A 107 -6.57 -16.78 8.58
N LEU A 108 -5.45 -16.94 7.87
CA LEU A 108 -4.64 -18.15 7.90
C LEU A 108 -4.04 -18.40 9.29
N ALA A 109 -3.51 -17.39 9.95
CA ALA A 109 -2.98 -17.50 11.31
C ALA A 109 -4.06 -17.90 12.31
N LEU A 110 -5.25 -17.31 12.21
CA LEU A 110 -6.43 -17.67 12.99
C LEU A 110 -6.86 -19.12 12.75
N ALA A 111 -6.91 -19.54 11.48
CA ALA A 111 -7.28 -20.91 11.12
C ALA A 111 -6.29 -21.96 11.69
N LEU A 112 -4.98 -21.66 11.60
CA LEU A 112 -3.92 -22.55 12.09
C LEU A 112 -3.85 -22.63 13.62
N LYS A 113 -4.18 -21.54 14.31
CA LYS A 113 -4.08 -21.43 15.79
C LYS A 113 -5.44 -21.27 16.46
N TRP A 114 -6.51 -21.77 15.84
CA TRP A 114 -7.90 -21.58 16.29
C TRP A 114 -8.10 -21.96 17.78
N LYS A 115 -7.52 -23.09 18.22
CA LYS A 115 -7.64 -23.54 19.62
C LYS A 115 -6.97 -22.57 20.62
N ALA A 116 -5.81 -22.01 20.28
CA ALA A 116 -5.11 -21.07 21.14
C ALA A 116 -5.79 -19.68 21.13
N PHE A 117 -6.28 -19.26 19.97
CA PHE A 117 -6.97 -17.98 19.80
C PHE A 117 -8.36 -17.97 20.43
N GLY A 118 -9.09 -19.09 20.36
CA GLY A 118 -10.41 -19.24 20.97
C GLY A 118 -10.37 -19.06 22.49
N GLY A 119 -9.31 -19.57 23.15
CA GLY A 119 -9.06 -19.35 24.58
C GLY A 119 -8.80 -17.86 24.88
N PHE A 120 -7.89 -17.26 24.13
CA PHE A 120 -7.55 -15.84 24.29
C PHE A 120 -8.72 -14.89 24.03
N LEU A 121 -9.54 -15.17 23.01
CA LEU A 121 -10.75 -14.38 22.73
C LEU A 121 -11.75 -14.48 23.89
N LYS A 122 -11.94 -15.69 24.43
CA LYS A 122 -12.88 -15.94 25.51
C LYS A 122 -12.45 -15.28 26.82
N GLU A 123 -11.16 -15.31 27.14
CA GLU A 123 -10.61 -14.70 28.36
C GLU A 123 -10.50 -13.17 28.28
N ASN A 124 -10.02 -12.63 27.16
CA ASN A 124 -9.67 -11.21 27.09
C ASN A 124 -10.72 -10.30 26.42
N ILE A 125 -11.56 -10.86 25.54
CA ILE A 125 -12.54 -10.04 24.82
C ILE A 125 -13.96 -10.28 25.35
N LEU A 126 -14.33 -11.53 25.61
CA LEU A 126 -15.69 -11.87 26.10
C LEU A 126 -15.79 -11.73 27.65
N ALA A 127 -14.74 -12.10 28.39
CA ALA A 127 -14.75 -12.01 29.84
C ALA A 127 -14.49 -10.59 30.37
N SER A 128 -13.76 -9.75 29.65
CA SER A 128 -13.52 -8.34 30.01
C SER A 128 -14.65 -7.38 29.60
N GLY A 129 -15.82 -7.89 29.23
CA GLY A 129 -17.00 -7.08 29.00
C GLY A 129 -16.92 -6.07 27.86
N GLY A 130 -16.19 -6.39 26.80
CA GLY A 130 -16.10 -5.52 25.62
C GLY A 130 -15.46 -4.18 25.93
N VAL A 131 -14.69 -3.68 25.01
CA VAL A 131 -14.05 -2.37 25.02
C VAL A 131 -14.87 -1.34 25.82
N SER A 132 -14.47 -1.12 27.07
CA SER A 132 -15.03 -0.07 27.93
C SER A 132 -14.46 1.28 27.45
N GLY A 133 -15.09 1.82 26.45
CA GLY A 133 -14.84 3.14 25.95
C GLY A 133 -15.96 3.49 24.99
N ASN A 134 -16.64 4.58 25.25
CA ASN A 134 -17.86 5.09 24.62
C ASN A 134 -17.80 5.27 23.07
N ILE A 135 -16.74 4.80 22.43
CA ILE A 135 -16.55 4.90 20.97
C ILE A 135 -16.52 3.49 20.38
N ARG A 136 -17.66 3.04 19.87
CA ARG A 136 -17.72 1.82 19.07
C ARG A 136 -16.89 2.01 17.81
N PRO A 137 -15.76 1.28 17.59
CA PRO A 137 -14.90 1.49 16.42
C PRO A 137 -15.69 1.34 15.10
N GLY A 138 -16.74 0.51 15.07
CA GLY A 138 -17.65 0.43 13.95
C GLY A 138 -18.44 1.70 13.66
N LEU A 139 -18.79 2.49 14.69
CA LEU A 139 -19.48 3.78 14.53
C LEU A 139 -18.53 4.83 13.92
N VAL A 140 -17.26 4.85 14.32
CA VAL A 140 -16.23 5.75 13.75
C VAL A 140 -15.97 5.42 12.29
N LEU A 141 -15.84 4.12 11.96
CA LEU A 141 -15.68 3.67 10.58
C LEU A 141 -16.91 3.97 9.74
N ALA A 142 -18.11 3.75 10.28
CA ALA A 142 -19.36 4.08 9.60
C ALA A 142 -19.52 5.59 9.38
N ALA A 143 -19.19 6.41 10.38
CA ALA A 143 -19.19 7.87 10.25
C ALA A 143 -18.17 8.36 9.21
N ALA A 144 -16.95 7.83 9.22
CA ALA A 144 -15.93 8.15 8.23
C ALA A 144 -16.37 7.75 6.81
N ALA A 145 -16.96 6.56 6.64
CA ALA A 145 -17.51 6.11 5.36
C ALA A 145 -18.65 7.02 4.88
N LEU A 146 -19.56 7.41 5.78
CA LEU A 146 -20.66 8.33 5.45
C LEU A 146 -20.13 9.72 5.05
N ILE A 147 -19.12 10.26 5.73
CA ILE A 147 -18.50 11.54 5.38
C ILE A 147 -17.86 11.45 3.98
N VAL A 148 -17.10 10.40 3.68
CA VAL A 148 -16.50 10.20 2.35
C VAL A 148 -17.59 10.10 1.27
N LEU A 149 -18.66 9.37 1.55
CA LEU A 149 -19.79 9.19 0.63
C LEU A 149 -20.55 10.50 0.42
N ALA A 150 -20.79 11.28 1.47
CA ALA A 150 -21.42 12.58 1.42
C ALA A 150 -20.58 13.61 0.62
N LEU A 151 -19.26 13.64 0.86
CA LEU A 151 -18.33 14.48 0.10
C LEU A 151 -18.27 14.07 -1.38
N GLY A 152 -18.27 12.76 -1.68
CA GLY A 152 -18.33 12.25 -3.04
C GLY A 152 -19.64 12.66 -3.76
N LEU A 153 -20.78 12.51 -3.10
CA LEU A 153 -22.07 12.93 -3.63
C LEU A 153 -22.16 14.46 -3.83
N LEU A 154 -21.60 15.23 -2.89
CA LEU A 154 -21.54 16.68 -2.98
C LEU A 154 -20.69 17.13 -4.18
N CYS A 155 -19.50 16.55 -4.35
CA CYS A 155 -18.63 16.78 -5.50
C CYS A 155 -19.31 16.38 -6.81
N TRP A 156 -20.02 15.25 -6.83
CA TRP A 156 -20.78 14.80 -8.00
C TRP A 156 -21.90 15.77 -8.35
N ARG A 157 -22.64 16.26 -7.37
CA ARG A 157 -23.76 17.20 -7.56
C ARG A 157 -23.29 18.60 -7.97
N LEU A 158 -22.12 19.03 -7.50
CA LEU A 158 -21.54 20.35 -7.80
C LEU A 158 -20.66 20.37 -9.07
N ARG A 159 -20.38 19.22 -9.70
CA ARG A 159 -19.43 19.09 -10.82
C ARG A 159 -19.77 20.00 -12.02
N GLU A 160 -21.05 20.23 -12.26
CA GLU A 160 -21.53 21.03 -13.39
C GLU A 160 -21.61 22.53 -13.07
N ARG A 161 -21.71 22.85 -11.76
CA ARG A 161 -21.92 24.24 -11.29
C ARG A 161 -20.63 24.94 -10.88
N ASN A 162 -19.58 24.18 -10.61
CA ASN A 162 -18.32 24.72 -10.10
C ASN A 162 -17.10 24.15 -10.83
N ARG A 163 -16.27 25.02 -11.45
CA ARG A 163 -15.06 24.62 -12.19
C ARG A 163 -14.07 23.79 -11.35
N LEU A 164 -13.97 24.05 -10.04
CA LEU A 164 -13.13 23.29 -9.12
C LEU A 164 -13.68 21.89 -8.88
N ALA A 165 -14.99 21.75 -8.64
CA ALA A 165 -15.63 20.45 -8.46
C ALA A 165 -15.52 19.58 -9.72
N GLY A 166 -15.60 20.17 -10.91
CA GLY A 166 -15.36 19.47 -12.17
C GLY A 166 -13.93 18.96 -12.34
N LYS A 167 -12.92 19.74 -11.89
CA LYS A 167 -11.52 19.29 -11.90
C LYS A 167 -11.28 18.14 -10.92
N VAL A 168 -11.83 18.24 -9.72
CA VAL A 168 -11.75 17.17 -8.69
C VAL A 168 -12.44 15.91 -9.21
N TRP A 169 -13.61 16.03 -9.82
CA TRP A 169 -14.29 14.86 -10.37
C TRP A 169 -13.50 14.17 -11.47
N LYS A 170 -12.91 14.92 -12.41
CA LYS A 170 -12.03 14.35 -13.44
C LYS A 170 -10.80 13.65 -12.84
N ALA A 171 -10.24 14.19 -11.77
CA ALA A 171 -9.13 13.53 -11.06
C ALA A 171 -9.59 12.21 -10.43
N VAL A 172 -10.73 12.19 -9.75
CA VAL A 172 -11.33 10.97 -9.16
C VAL A 172 -11.62 9.93 -10.24
N GLU A 173 -12.21 10.34 -11.37
CA GLU A 173 -12.48 9.46 -12.51
C GLU A 173 -11.19 8.87 -13.09
N SER A 174 -10.14 9.68 -13.24
CA SER A 174 -8.82 9.22 -13.70
C SER A 174 -8.20 8.19 -12.74
N ILE A 175 -8.30 8.42 -11.42
CA ILE A 175 -7.85 7.48 -10.38
C ILE A 175 -8.64 6.16 -10.49
N PHE A 176 -9.97 6.26 -10.64
CA PHE A 176 -10.82 5.07 -10.77
C PHE A 176 -10.51 4.27 -12.04
N GLN A 177 -10.25 4.94 -13.16
CA GLN A 177 -9.81 4.29 -14.40
C GLN A 177 -8.47 3.58 -14.22
N GLY A 178 -7.50 4.19 -13.52
CA GLY A 178 -6.23 3.57 -13.17
C GLY A 178 -6.41 2.32 -12.30
N ALA A 179 -7.24 2.39 -11.27
CA ALA A 179 -7.56 1.24 -10.43
C ALA A 179 -8.22 0.10 -11.22
N LYS A 180 -9.20 0.44 -12.09
CA LYS A 180 -9.88 -0.54 -12.94
C LYS A 180 -8.94 -1.19 -13.98
N SER A 181 -7.98 -0.43 -14.52
CA SER A 181 -7.00 -0.96 -15.47
C SER A 181 -6.09 -2.01 -14.85
N THR A 182 -5.78 -1.89 -13.56
CA THR A 182 -5.00 -2.87 -12.80
C THR A 182 -5.66 -4.25 -12.77
N LEU A 183 -7.00 -4.31 -12.74
CA LEU A 183 -7.72 -5.60 -12.80
C LEU A 183 -7.56 -6.32 -14.15
N LYS A 184 -7.15 -5.60 -15.21
CA LYS A 184 -6.90 -6.13 -16.56
C LYS A 184 -5.47 -6.58 -16.79
N MET A 185 -4.66 -6.71 -15.74
CA MET A 185 -3.28 -7.21 -15.85
C MET A 185 -3.23 -8.57 -16.57
N LYS A 186 -2.28 -8.72 -17.49
CA LYS A 186 -2.07 -9.97 -18.25
C LYS A 186 -1.54 -11.08 -17.34
N ASN A 187 -0.65 -10.77 -16.39
CA ASN A 187 0.06 -11.73 -15.56
C ASN A 187 -0.37 -11.69 -14.09
N LYS A 188 -1.58 -12.16 -13.80
CA LYS A 188 -2.08 -12.25 -12.42
C LYS A 188 -1.26 -13.17 -11.53
N PHE A 189 -0.68 -14.25 -12.12
CA PHE A 189 0.19 -15.17 -11.38
C PHE A 189 1.49 -14.51 -10.92
N SER A 190 2.17 -13.77 -11.81
CA SER A 190 3.39 -13.03 -11.45
C SER A 190 3.11 -12.00 -10.34
N PHE A 191 1.97 -11.33 -10.39
CA PHE A 191 1.55 -10.39 -9.35
C PHE A 191 1.38 -11.08 -7.99
N ALA A 192 0.69 -12.24 -7.94
CA ALA A 192 0.50 -13.01 -6.72
C ALA A 192 1.84 -13.53 -6.18
N LEU A 193 2.72 -14.00 -7.07
CA LEU A 193 4.06 -14.46 -6.71
C LEU A 193 4.91 -13.34 -6.11
N TYR A 194 4.96 -12.17 -6.74
CA TYR A 194 5.69 -11.01 -6.21
C TYR A 194 5.10 -10.56 -4.86
N THR A 195 3.78 -10.58 -4.71
CA THR A 195 3.15 -10.27 -3.41
C THR A 195 3.59 -11.26 -2.34
N ALA A 196 3.56 -12.56 -2.61
CA ALA A 196 4.04 -13.57 -1.66
C ALA A 196 5.52 -13.39 -1.32
N LEU A 197 6.39 -13.13 -2.31
CA LEU A 197 7.81 -12.92 -2.11
C LEU A 197 8.12 -11.65 -1.29
N ILE A 198 7.35 -10.58 -1.45
CA ILE A 198 7.48 -9.36 -0.64
C ILE A 198 7.16 -9.65 0.83
N TRP A 199 6.18 -10.51 1.11
CA TRP A 199 5.79 -10.85 2.49
C TRP A 199 6.67 -11.92 3.13
N LEU A 200 7.49 -12.63 2.35
CA LEU A 200 8.45 -13.63 2.83
C LEU A 200 9.86 -13.06 3.04
N SER A 201 10.19 -11.92 2.43
CA SER A 201 11.49 -11.25 2.56
C SER A 201 11.52 -10.24 3.70
#